data_b833f1a618cb2d7469ebcb8e954af2a5
#
_entry.id   b833f1a618cb2d7469ebcb8e954af2a5
#
_cell.length_a   1.000
_cell.length_b   1.000
_cell.length_c   1.000
_cell.angle_alpha   90.00
_cell.angle_beta   90.00
_cell.angle_gamma   90.00
#
_symmetry.space_group_name_H-M   'P 1'
#
loop_
_entity.id
_entity.type
_entity.pdbx_description
1 polymer ?
#
loop_
_entity_poly.entity_id
_entity_poly.type
_entity_poly.pdbx_seq_one_letter_code
_entity_poly.pdbx_strand_id
1 'polypeptide(L)'
;MHDFTEMLDELLAKDCYIIDFLPERVSEDRDGQFFDVEDYLLNSPKHILIKDRFVSVILKLMCYYHIAVLWNEWVDKPNPQMIEKAISEMMDRQAGTLNCLFPNEAMLLVFDWDCLNLSVYNPPKKTHELFGQIASSEGLFWRASE
;
A
#
# COMPACT_ATOMS: atom_id res chain seq x y z
N MET A 1 14.74 3.44 -22.23
CA MET A 1 14.59 3.08 -20.81
C MET A 1 13.56 3.96 -20.16
N HIS A 2 12.61 3.37 -19.47
CA HIS A 2 11.60 4.17 -18.76
C HIS A 2 12.20 4.88 -17.57
N ASP A 3 11.88 6.14 -17.45
CA ASP A 3 12.18 6.87 -16.24
C ASP A 3 11.08 6.56 -15.23
N PHE A 4 11.38 5.70 -14.26
CA PHE A 4 10.43 5.31 -13.24
C PHE A 4 10.00 6.51 -12.39
N THR A 5 10.90 7.44 -12.12
CA THR A 5 10.58 8.64 -11.35
C THR A 5 9.55 9.50 -12.05
N GLU A 6 9.68 9.69 -13.35
CA GLU A 6 8.72 10.46 -14.13
C GLU A 6 7.36 9.78 -14.15
N MET A 7 7.33 8.45 -14.33
CA MET A 7 6.09 7.69 -14.29
C MET A 7 5.42 7.78 -12.92
N LEU A 8 6.19 7.68 -11.84
CA LEU A 8 5.71 7.84 -10.49
C LEU A 8 5.01 9.18 -10.30
N ASP A 9 5.65 10.26 -10.72
CA ASP A 9 5.10 11.61 -10.55
C ASP A 9 3.79 11.78 -11.32
N GLU A 10 3.69 11.23 -12.52
CA GLU A 10 2.47 11.29 -13.32
C GLU A 10 1.32 10.52 -12.64
N LEU A 11 1.63 9.34 -12.08
CA LEU A 11 0.61 8.48 -11.47
C LEU A 11 0.04 9.05 -10.18
N LEU A 12 0.82 9.81 -9.43
CA LEU A 12 0.35 10.43 -8.20
C LEU A 12 -0.78 11.44 -8.42
N ALA A 13 -0.98 11.89 -9.66
CA ALA A 13 -2.06 12.80 -10.01
C ALA A 13 -3.32 12.08 -10.51
N LYS A 14 -3.32 10.76 -10.56
CA LYS A 14 -4.43 9.97 -11.07
C LYS A 14 -5.40 9.54 -9.96
N ASP A 15 -6.50 8.91 -10.37
CA ASP A 15 -7.50 8.40 -9.44
C ASP A 15 -6.87 7.42 -8.44
N CYS A 16 -7.28 7.52 -7.20
CA CYS A 16 -6.74 6.72 -6.11
C CYS A 16 -7.80 5.77 -5.55
N TYR A 17 -7.39 4.54 -5.33
CA TYR A 17 -8.14 3.52 -4.58
C TYR A 17 -7.36 3.18 -3.34
N ILE A 18 -8.02 2.53 -2.38
CA ILE A 18 -7.39 2.22 -1.09
C ILE A 18 -7.66 0.77 -0.71
N ILE A 19 -6.61 0.12 -0.21
CA ILE A 19 -6.74 -1.14 0.52
C ILE A 19 -6.61 -0.78 1.99
N ASP A 20 -7.70 -0.94 2.75
CA ASP A 20 -7.83 -0.38 4.10
C ASP A 20 -8.20 -1.50 5.09
N PHE A 21 -7.90 -1.27 6.36
CA PHE A 21 -8.34 -2.18 7.41
C PHE A 21 -9.82 -1.99 7.75
N LEU A 22 -10.43 -0.89 7.28
CA LEU A 22 -11.85 -0.61 7.46
C LEU A 22 -12.58 -0.62 6.11
N PRO A 23 -13.85 -1.07 6.07
CA PRO A 23 -14.60 -1.17 4.81
C PRO A 23 -15.07 0.17 4.27
N GLU A 24 -15.20 1.19 5.12
CA GLU A 24 -15.66 2.52 4.73
C GLU A 24 -14.74 3.58 5.29
N ARG A 25 -14.64 4.68 4.56
CA ARG A 25 -13.92 5.84 5.04
C ARG A 25 -14.62 6.41 6.28
N VAL A 26 -13.82 6.74 7.30
CA VAL A 26 -14.33 7.40 8.50
C VAL A 26 -14.38 8.90 8.25
N SER A 27 -15.58 9.47 8.30
CA SER A 27 -15.76 10.91 8.11
C SER A 27 -15.56 11.67 9.42
N GLU A 28 -15.22 12.96 9.29
CA GLU A 28 -14.93 13.81 10.46
C GLU A 28 -16.15 14.00 11.36
N ASP A 29 -17.37 13.89 10.83
CA ASP A 29 -18.59 14.08 11.58
C ASP A 29 -19.08 12.82 12.28
N ARG A 30 -18.35 11.71 12.20
CA ARG A 30 -18.66 10.50 12.96
C ARG A 30 -18.08 10.62 14.36
N ASP A 31 -18.87 10.20 15.34
CA ASP A 31 -18.51 10.31 16.76
C ASP A 31 -17.81 9.02 17.24
N GLY A 32 -16.78 8.62 16.54
CA GLY A 32 -16.01 7.43 16.90
C GLY A 32 -14.61 7.80 17.36
N GLN A 33 -13.80 6.76 17.59
CA GLN A 33 -12.45 6.88 18.13
C GLN A 33 -11.40 6.40 17.11
N PHE A 34 -11.57 6.81 15.85
CA PHE A 34 -10.67 6.35 14.77
C PHE A 34 -9.20 6.64 15.08
N PHE A 35 -8.90 7.87 15.51
CA PHE A 35 -7.51 8.25 15.77
C PHE A 35 -6.91 7.49 16.95
N ASP A 36 -7.72 7.20 17.97
CA ASP A 36 -7.27 6.42 19.11
C ASP A 36 -6.93 4.99 18.69
N VAL A 37 -7.76 4.38 17.86
CA VAL A 37 -7.54 3.02 17.35
C VAL A 37 -6.34 2.96 16.43
N GLU A 38 -6.24 3.92 15.49
CA GLU A 38 -5.11 3.99 14.57
C GLU A 38 -3.78 4.15 15.33
N ASP A 39 -3.76 5.08 16.28
CA ASP A 39 -2.56 5.32 17.10
C ASP A 39 -2.18 4.08 17.89
N TYR A 40 -3.15 3.42 18.49
CA TYR A 40 -2.92 2.18 19.23
C TYR A 40 -2.30 1.10 18.34
N LEU A 41 -2.88 0.89 17.15
CA LEU A 41 -2.40 -0.13 16.24
C LEU A 41 -1.00 0.17 15.69
N LEU A 42 -0.72 1.46 15.42
CA LEU A 42 0.60 1.88 14.92
C LEU A 42 1.69 1.74 15.99
N ASN A 43 1.35 1.93 17.26
CA ASN A 43 2.34 2.01 18.34
C ASN A 43 2.35 0.81 19.29
N SER A 44 1.48 -0.18 19.08
CA SER A 44 1.45 -1.38 19.94
C SER A 44 2.17 -2.54 19.26
N PRO A 45 2.54 -3.59 20.02
CA PRO A 45 3.08 -4.79 19.41
C PRO A 45 2.16 -5.44 18.38
N LYS A 46 0.87 -5.13 18.42
CA LYS A 46 -0.10 -5.66 17.45
C LYS A 46 0.01 -5.04 16.07
N HIS A 47 0.69 -3.91 15.93
CA HIS A 47 0.89 -3.32 14.61
C HIS A 47 1.67 -4.26 13.68
N ILE A 48 2.49 -5.15 14.25
CA ILE A 48 3.23 -6.14 13.47
C ILE A 48 2.26 -7.04 12.69
N LEU A 49 1.15 -7.45 13.31
CA LEU A 49 0.17 -8.30 12.62
C LEU A 49 -0.52 -7.57 11.48
N ILE A 50 -0.83 -6.29 11.68
CA ILE A 50 -1.45 -5.48 10.61
C ILE A 50 -0.44 -5.19 9.51
N LYS A 51 0.78 -4.84 9.89
CA LYS A 51 1.87 -4.64 8.93
C LYS A 51 2.03 -5.86 8.04
N ASP A 52 2.02 -7.05 8.63
CA ASP A 52 2.19 -8.29 7.88
C ASP A 52 1.09 -8.49 6.83
N ARG A 53 -0.12 -8.03 7.11
CA ARG A 53 -1.22 -8.09 6.13
C ARG A 53 -0.91 -7.25 4.90
N PHE A 54 -0.38 -6.03 5.11
CA PHE A 54 -0.03 -5.14 4.00
C PHE A 54 1.17 -5.69 3.21
N VAL A 55 2.17 -6.23 3.90
CA VAL A 55 3.29 -6.91 3.24
C VAL A 55 2.77 -8.05 2.37
N SER A 56 1.87 -8.87 2.92
CA SER A 56 1.31 -10.01 2.18
C SER A 56 0.55 -9.59 0.94
N VAL A 57 -0.16 -8.46 0.99
CA VAL A 57 -0.83 -7.93 -0.20
C VAL A 57 0.20 -7.64 -1.29
N ILE A 58 1.28 -6.95 -0.95
CA ILE A 58 2.32 -6.61 -1.92
C ILE A 58 2.97 -7.86 -2.49
N LEU A 59 3.30 -8.82 -1.63
CA LEU A 59 3.91 -10.08 -2.08
C LEU A 59 3.00 -10.86 -3.02
N LYS A 60 1.70 -10.88 -2.74
CA LYS A 60 0.73 -11.55 -3.61
C LYS A 60 0.62 -10.85 -4.95
N LEU A 61 0.66 -9.52 -4.97
CA LEU A 61 0.65 -8.77 -6.22
C LEU A 61 1.90 -9.04 -7.05
N MET A 62 3.04 -9.24 -6.39
CA MET A 62 4.29 -9.60 -7.07
C MET A 62 4.19 -10.92 -7.82
N CYS A 63 3.25 -11.79 -7.46
CA CYS A 63 3.04 -13.04 -8.17
C CYS A 63 2.41 -12.83 -9.55
N TYR A 64 1.72 -11.72 -9.75
CA TYR A 64 0.97 -11.45 -10.97
C TYR A 64 1.55 -10.34 -11.83
N TYR A 65 2.31 -9.43 -11.23
CA TYR A 65 2.76 -8.22 -11.91
C TYR A 65 4.25 -8.00 -11.73
N HIS A 66 4.86 -7.41 -12.75
CA HIS A 66 6.21 -6.86 -12.64
C HIS A 66 6.17 -5.61 -11.77
N ILE A 67 6.96 -5.56 -10.71
CA ILE A 67 6.99 -4.44 -9.77
C ILE A 67 8.42 -3.91 -9.67
N ALA A 68 8.54 -2.59 -9.68
CA ALA A 68 9.78 -1.88 -9.33
C ALA A 68 9.48 -1.04 -8.09
N VAL A 69 10.36 -1.03 -7.10
CA VAL A 69 10.13 -0.29 -5.88
C VAL A 69 11.14 0.82 -5.68
N LEU A 70 10.68 1.91 -5.09
CA LEU A 70 11.53 3.00 -4.66
C LEU A 70 11.64 2.97 -3.13
N TRP A 71 12.81 2.55 -2.67
CA TRP A 71 13.20 2.56 -1.26
C TRP A 71 14.68 2.95 -1.23
N ASN A 72 14.96 4.20 -0.91
CA ASN A 72 16.27 4.86 -1.03
C ASN A 72 16.71 4.99 -2.49
N GLU A 73 16.58 3.94 -3.29
CA GLU A 73 16.85 3.96 -4.73
C GLU A 73 15.86 3.01 -5.41
N TRP A 74 15.77 3.10 -6.73
CA TRP A 74 14.92 2.20 -7.49
C TRP A 74 15.53 0.79 -7.54
N VAL A 75 14.70 -0.20 -7.24
CA VAL A 75 15.06 -1.62 -7.38
C VAL A 75 14.02 -2.28 -8.27
N ASP A 76 14.44 -2.76 -9.43
CA ASP A 76 13.56 -3.47 -10.34
C ASP A 76 13.45 -4.92 -9.90
N LYS A 77 12.23 -5.44 -9.85
CA LYS A 77 11.94 -6.81 -9.42
C LYS A 77 12.61 -7.17 -8.09
N PRO A 78 12.27 -6.46 -7.00
CA PRO A 78 12.85 -6.76 -5.69
C PRO A 78 12.47 -8.16 -5.23
N ASN A 79 13.31 -8.77 -4.40
CA ASN A 79 12.91 -10.04 -3.79
C ASN A 79 11.94 -9.78 -2.63
N PRO A 80 11.20 -10.82 -2.18
CA PRO A 80 10.23 -10.64 -1.10
C PRO A 80 10.84 -10.12 0.20
N GLN A 81 12.05 -10.54 0.52
CA GLN A 81 12.73 -10.12 1.75
C GLN A 81 12.97 -8.61 1.78
N MET A 82 13.24 -8.02 0.62
CA MET A 82 13.44 -6.58 0.54
C MET A 82 12.17 -5.81 0.89
N ILE A 83 11.01 -6.28 0.43
CA ILE A 83 9.73 -5.64 0.75
C ILE A 83 9.48 -5.67 2.25
N GLU A 84 9.63 -6.84 2.85
CA GLU A 84 9.42 -7.00 4.29
C GLU A 84 10.40 -6.15 5.10
N LYS A 85 11.67 -6.15 4.70
CA LYS A 85 12.70 -5.35 5.36
C LYS A 85 12.41 -3.87 5.29
N ALA A 86 12.03 -3.38 4.10
CA ALA A 86 11.74 -1.95 3.91
C ALA A 86 10.58 -1.50 4.81
N ILE A 87 9.50 -2.25 4.82
CA ILE A 87 8.33 -1.90 5.64
C ILE A 87 8.67 -2.00 7.13
N SER A 88 9.42 -3.02 7.53
CA SER A 88 9.83 -3.17 8.92
C SER A 88 10.69 -1.99 9.38
N GLU A 89 11.65 -1.56 8.55
CA GLU A 89 12.47 -0.39 8.88
C GLU A 89 11.65 0.89 8.97
N MET A 90 10.68 1.06 8.09
CA MET A 90 9.78 2.23 8.11
C MET A 90 9.00 2.27 9.42
N MET A 91 8.44 1.14 9.84
CA MET A 91 7.66 1.07 11.08
C MET A 91 8.54 1.30 12.30
N ASP A 92 9.74 0.73 12.33
CA ASP A 92 10.67 0.90 13.46
C ASP A 92 11.15 2.33 13.59
N ARG A 93 11.43 3.01 12.47
CA ARG A 93 11.89 4.40 12.47
C ARG A 93 10.76 5.40 12.56
N GLN A 94 9.52 4.96 12.35
CA GLN A 94 8.36 5.84 12.24
C GLN A 94 8.59 6.92 11.18
N ALA A 95 9.05 6.52 10.00
CA ALA A 95 9.35 7.41 8.90
C ALA A 95 9.37 6.65 7.58
N GLY A 96 9.06 7.34 6.51
CA GLY A 96 9.29 6.86 5.17
C GLY A 96 8.05 6.43 4.41
N THR A 97 8.27 6.19 3.13
CA THR A 97 7.23 5.78 2.17
C THR A 97 7.84 4.74 1.25
N LEU A 98 7.11 3.67 0.99
CA LEU A 98 7.48 2.67 -0.02
C LEU A 98 6.59 2.87 -1.24
N ASN A 99 7.20 3.12 -2.39
CA ASN A 99 6.49 3.25 -3.65
C ASN A 99 6.70 1.98 -4.48
N CYS A 100 5.61 1.33 -4.86
CA CYS A 100 5.64 0.12 -5.69
C CYS A 100 5.03 0.46 -7.04
N LEU A 101 5.87 0.58 -8.06
CA LEU A 101 5.46 0.92 -9.40
C LEU A 101 5.22 -0.36 -10.20
N PHE A 102 4.12 -0.38 -10.96
CA PHE A 102 3.77 -1.47 -11.86
C PHE A 102 3.95 -0.94 -13.30
N PRO A 103 5.17 -1.05 -13.86
CA PRO A 103 5.46 -0.35 -15.13
C PRO A 103 4.59 -0.81 -16.31
N ASN A 104 4.22 -2.08 -16.33
CA ASN A 104 3.46 -2.62 -17.45
C ASN A 104 1.98 -2.23 -17.42
N GLU A 105 1.43 -2.01 -16.22
CA GLU A 105 0.02 -1.66 -16.03
C GLU A 105 -0.19 -0.15 -15.87
N ALA A 106 0.90 0.60 -15.71
CA ALA A 106 0.87 2.05 -15.43
C ALA A 106 0.03 2.34 -14.18
N MET A 107 0.34 1.66 -13.09
CA MET A 107 -0.30 1.90 -11.78
C MET A 107 0.76 1.94 -10.69
N LEU A 108 0.39 2.51 -9.53
CA LEU A 108 1.31 2.75 -8.43
C LEU A 108 0.64 2.39 -7.11
N LEU A 109 1.35 1.66 -6.25
CA LEU A 109 0.91 1.35 -4.90
C LEU A 109 1.86 2.04 -3.92
N VAL A 110 1.30 2.73 -2.92
CA VAL A 110 2.08 3.49 -1.94
C VAL A 110 1.74 3.04 -0.53
N PHE A 111 2.77 2.74 0.27
CA PHE A 111 2.65 2.48 1.69
C PHE A 111 3.38 3.55 2.46
N ASP A 112 2.65 4.28 3.34
CA ASP A 112 3.23 5.24 4.28
C ASP A 112 3.22 4.64 5.67
N TRP A 113 4.29 4.88 6.43
CA TRP A 113 4.48 4.28 7.75
C TRP A 113 3.36 4.61 8.75
N ASP A 114 2.75 5.79 8.60
CA ASP A 114 1.73 6.28 9.54
C ASP A 114 0.29 6.01 9.07
N CYS A 115 0.13 5.23 8.01
CA CYS A 115 -1.19 4.92 7.47
C CYS A 115 -1.45 3.42 7.55
N LEU A 116 -2.63 3.04 8.04
CA LEU A 116 -3.06 1.64 8.05
C LEU A 116 -3.81 1.31 6.77
N ASN A 117 -3.24 1.73 5.64
CA ASN A 117 -3.80 1.44 4.33
C ASN A 117 -2.72 1.50 3.26
N LEU A 118 -3.06 0.98 2.10
CA LEU A 118 -2.25 1.11 0.89
C LEU A 118 -3.04 1.97 -0.08
N SER A 119 -2.37 2.96 -0.69
CA SER A 119 -2.98 3.77 -1.75
C SER A 119 -2.59 3.18 -3.09
N VAL A 120 -3.56 3.03 -4.00
CA VAL A 120 -3.32 2.49 -5.34
C VAL A 120 -3.79 3.53 -6.36
N TYR A 121 -2.86 4.03 -7.15
CA TYR A 121 -3.11 5.08 -8.14
C TYR A 121 -3.26 4.48 -9.52
N ASN A 122 -4.33 4.89 -10.20
CA ASN A 122 -4.60 4.56 -11.61
C ASN A 122 -4.71 3.05 -11.89
N PRO A 123 -5.37 2.24 -11.03
CA PRO A 123 -5.48 0.82 -11.34
C PRO A 123 -6.40 0.60 -12.53
N PRO A 124 -5.95 -0.08 -13.60
CA PRO A 124 -6.84 -0.43 -14.70
C PRO A 124 -8.04 -1.23 -14.20
N LYS A 125 -9.19 -1.02 -14.81
CA LYS A 125 -10.43 -1.67 -14.39
C LYS A 125 -10.30 -3.19 -14.30
N LYS A 126 -9.56 -3.78 -15.22
CA LYS A 126 -9.34 -5.24 -15.27
C LYS A 126 -8.58 -5.77 -14.04
N THR A 127 -7.91 -4.91 -13.28
CA THR A 127 -7.16 -5.32 -12.08
C THR A 127 -7.99 -5.25 -10.81
N HIS A 128 -9.15 -4.59 -10.82
CA HIS A 128 -9.93 -4.30 -9.61
C HIS A 128 -10.40 -5.55 -8.90
N GLU A 129 -10.86 -6.55 -9.66
CA GLU A 129 -11.33 -7.80 -9.05
C GLU A 129 -10.20 -8.51 -8.31
N LEU A 130 -9.02 -8.56 -8.91
CA LEU A 130 -7.87 -9.20 -8.29
C LEU A 130 -7.43 -8.45 -7.03
N PHE A 131 -7.38 -7.11 -7.07
CA PHE A 131 -7.10 -6.31 -5.88
C PHE A 131 -8.09 -6.60 -4.76
N GLY A 132 -9.37 -6.66 -5.10
CA GLY A 132 -10.42 -6.95 -4.11
C GLY A 132 -10.24 -8.32 -3.48
N GLN A 133 -9.95 -9.34 -4.29
CA GLN A 133 -9.73 -10.69 -3.80
C GLN A 133 -8.50 -10.80 -2.92
N ILE A 134 -7.40 -10.17 -3.32
CA ILE A 134 -6.16 -10.17 -2.53
C ILE A 134 -6.37 -9.44 -1.20
N ALA A 135 -6.97 -8.25 -1.23
CA ALA A 135 -7.27 -7.51 -0.01
C ALA A 135 -8.11 -8.35 0.94
N SER A 136 -9.18 -8.94 0.42
CA SER A 136 -10.09 -9.77 1.20
C SER A 136 -9.40 -10.97 1.83
N SER A 137 -8.44 -11.57 1.12
CA SER A 137 -7.69 -12.71 1.63
C SER A 137 -6.83 -12.37 2.85
N GLU A 138 -6.55 -11.08 3.06
CA GLU A 138 -5.77 -10.60 4.20
C GLU A 138 -6.65 -9.90 5.26
N GLY A 139 -7.97 -10.00 5.12
CA GLY A 139 -8.89 -9.34 6.04
C GLY A 139 -8.95 -7.82 5.85
N LEU A 140 -8.62 -7.35 4.65
CA LEU A 140 -8.63 -5.95 4.29
C LEU A 140 -9.73 -5.67 3.28
N PHE A 141 -9.93 -4.39 2.95
CA PHE A 141 -11.02 -3.98 2.07
C PHE A 141 -10.51 -3.11 0.92
N TRP A 142 -11.00 -3.37 -0.27
CA TRP A 142 -10.72 -2.61 -1.48
C TRP A 142 -11.85 -1.61 -1.71
N ARG A 143 -11.52 -0.32 -1.81
CA ARG A 143 -12.53 0.69 -2.08
C ARG A 143 -11.92 1.91 -2.77
N ALA A 144 -12.76 2.73 -3.38
CA ALA A 144 -12.33 4.03 -3.87
C ALA A 144 -11.92 4.91 -2.68
N SER A 145 -11.01 5.86 -2.91
CA SER A 145 -10.51 6.72 -1.83
C SER A 145 -11.57 7.69 -1.32
N GLU A 146 -12.61 7.94 -2.11
CA GLU A 146 -13.70 8.84 -1.72
C GLU A 146 -15.02 8.12 -1.59
#